data_d01fc3484fe1a7df3e3e0a7041a06484
#
_entry.id   d01fc3484fe1a7df3e3e0a7041a06484
#
_cell.length_a   1.000
_cell.length_b   1.000
_cell.length_c   1.000
_cell.angle_alpha   90.00
_cell.angle_beta   90.00
_cell.angle_gamma   90.00
#
_symmetry.space_group_name_H-M   'P 1'
#
loop_
_entity.id
_entity.type
_entity.pdbx_description
1 polymer ?
#
loop_
_entity_poly.entity_id
_entity_poly.type
_entity_poly.pdbx_seq_one_letter_code
_entity_poly.pdbx_strand_id
1 'polypeptide(L)'
;MEYPRPIDPRRIVQVVDNHREASTVHTLSFTDRGCQTARPGQYLMAWAPGVDEVPLSLSTLDRDGLSAVTIKAVGPGTDALCAMQPGDDLGVRGPYGNWFTLVPGRVAIVGGGTGLAPLLPLATALVDRGSDVSFIASGATKDDVLFRTAIQTLLHAPRHHVIVTTEDRSYGRGGTAIDALQDLLDGEVTFDMIYSCGPEPMMRKVFDLAERHGLPLQVCMERIVHCSLGLCGSCVIGRFRVCKDGLILSSDQLREVADEFGVFRRGLNGRKTYFNTC
;
A
#
# COMPACT_ATOMS: atom_id res chain seq x y z
N MET A 1 40.52 -14.09 -7.15
CA MET A 1 39.84 -12.85 -7.60
C MET A 1 38.56 -12.78 -6.79
N GLU A 2 38.47 -11.88 -5.80
CA GLU A 2 37.29 -11.72 -4.96
C GLU A 2 36.30 -10.88 -5.78
N TYR A 3 35.16 -11.45 -6.16
CA TYR A 3 34.09 -10.68 -6.80
C TYR A 3 33.50 -9.70 -5.77
N PRO A 4 33.30 -8.43 -6.14
CA PRO A 4 32.63 -7.49 -5.23
C PRO A 4 31.28 -8.07 -4.84
N ARG A 5 30.95 -8.02 -3.54
CA ARG A 5 29.64 -8.47 -3.04
C ARG A 5 28.55 -7.65 -3.75
N PRO A 6 27.44 -8.28 -4.18
CA PRO A 6 26.33 -7.55 -4.77
C PRO A 6 25.87 -6.44 -3.81
N ILE A 7 25.64 -5.25 -4.34
CA ILE A 7 25.19 -4.08 -3.56
C ILE A 7 23.79 -4.33 -2.97
N ASP A 8 23.05 -5.26 -3.57
CA ASP A 8 21.65 -5.58 -3.24
C ASP A 8 21.41 -7.08 -3.48
N PRO A 9 21.89 -7.96 -2.58
CA PRO A 9 21.76 -9.39 -2.76
C PRO A 9 20.30 -9.83 -2.57
N ARG A 10 19.81 -10.68 -3.51
CA ARG A 10 18.57 -11.42 -3.30
C ARG A 10 18.77 -12.40 -2.15
N ARG A 11 17.89 -12.35 -1.17
CA ARG A 11 17.82 -13.33 -0.09
C ARG A 11 16.78 -14.38 -0.47
N ILE A 12 17.03 -15.63 -0.14
CA ILE A 12 16.06 -16.71 -0.26
C ILE A 12 15.51 -16.98 1.13
N VAL A 13 14.20 -16.88 1.25
CA VAL A 13 13.45 -17.16 2.48
C VAL A 13 12.37 -18.21 2.16
N GLN A 14 11.92 -18.93 3.18
CA GLN A 14 10.84 -19.89 2.99
C GLN A 14 9.50 -19.24 3.34
N VAL A 15 8.50 -19.55 2.54
CA VAL A 15 7.11 -19.23 2.86
C VAL A 15 6.72 -19.98 4.13
N VAL A 16 6.21 -19.25 5.11
CA VAL A 16 5.71 -19.78 6.39
C VAL A 16 4.22 -20.10 6.31
N ASP A 17 3.48 -19.20 5.65
CA ASP A 17 2.04 -19.33 5.46
C ASP A 17 1.60 -18.67 4.15
N ASN A 18 0.54 -19.21 3.56
CA ASN A 18 -0.17 -18.64 2.42
C ASN A 18 -1.66 -18.53 2.77
N HIS A 19 -2.05 -17.36 3.26
CA HIS A 19 -3.44 -17.07 3.60
C HIS A 19 -4.21 -16.47 2.43
N ARG A 20 -5.36 -17.04 2.10
CA ARG A 20 -6.24 -16.52 1.06
C ARG A 20 -7.16 -15.45 1.64
N GLU A 21 -6.92 -14.19 1.26
CA GLU A 21 -7.72 -13.03 1.69
C GLU A 21 -9.03 -12.90 0.91
N ALA A 22 -8.98 -13.19 -0.39
CA ALA A 22 -10.11 -13.13 -1.33
C ALA A 22 -9.92 -14.14 -2.47
N SER A 23 -10.84 -14.19 -3.43
CA SER A 23 -10.80 -15.15 -4.54
C SER A 23 -9.49 -15.12 -5.34
N THR A 24 -8.89 -13.94 -5.52
CA THR A 24 -7.67 -13.70 -6.28
C THR A 24 -6.57 -13.01 -5.47
N VAL A 25 -6.73 -12.92 -4.15
CA VAL A 25 -5.77 -12.20 -3.28
C VAL A 25 -5.26 -13.13 -2.19
N HIS A 26 -3.94 -13.19 -2.06
CA HIS A 26 -3.22 -14.00 -1.10
C HIS A 26 -2.24 -13.17 -0.30
N THR A 27 -2.03 -13.52 0.96
CA THR A 27 -0.98 -12.98 1.82
C THR A 27 0.04 -14.07 2.10
N LEU A 28 1.28 -13.86 1.63
CA LEU A 28 2.40 -14.74 1.92
C LEU A 28 3.18 -14.21 3.12
N SER A 29 3.32 -15.05 4.14
CA SER A 29 4.13 -14.77 5.33
C SER A 29 5.45 -15.51 5.25
N PHE A 30 6.53 -14.86 5.67
CA PHE A 30 7.89 -15.39 5.69
C PHE A 30 8.71 -14.71 6.79
N THR A 31 9.84 -15.30 7.17
CA THR A 31 10.77 -14.71 8.13
C THR A 31 12.02 -14.20 7.40
N ASP A 32 12.30 -12.89 7.53
CA ASP A 32 13.48 -12.28 6.94
C ASP A 32 14.10 -11.22 7.86
N ARG A 33 15.33 -11.46 8.31
CA ARG A 33 16.08 -10.51 9.14
C ARG A 33 16.29 -9.15 8.46
N GLY A 34 16.33 -9.10 7.13
CA GLY A 34 16.43 -7.86 6.37
C GLY A 34 15.20 -6.96 6.53
N CYS A 35 14.06 -7.52 6.91
CA CYS A 35 12.81 -6.79 7.13
C CYS A 35 12.63 -6.28 8.56
N GLN A 36 13.46 -6.67 9.53
CA GLN A 36 13.32 -6.26 10.94
C GLN A 36 13.38 -4.74 11.16
N THR A 37 14.03 -4.01 10.27
CA THR A 37 14.13 -2.54 10.32
C THR A 37 13.19 -1.85 9.34
N ALA A 38 12.36 -2.60 8.66
CA ALA A 38 11.40 -2.05 7.71
C ALA A 38 10.37 -1.15 8.42
N ARG A 39 9.87 -0.17 7.67
CA ARG A 39 8.91 0.84 8.15
C ARG A 39 7.64 0.81 7.31
N PRO A 40 6.49 1.21 7.88
CA PRO A 40 5.23 1.27 7.14
C PRO A 40 5.33 2.06 5.84
N GLY A 41 4.90 1.47 4.73
CA GLY A 41 4.96 2.05 3.39
C GLY A 41 6.12 1.55 2.53
N GLN A 42 7.09 0.84 3.11
CA GLN A 42 8.15 0.19 2.34
C GLN A 42 7.67 -1.09 1.64
N TYR A 43 8.40 -1.48 0.59
CA TYR A 43 8.08 -2.63 -0.24
C TYR A 43 9.29 -3.55 -0.45
N LEU A 44 9.02 -4.75 -0.90
CA LEU A 44 10.01 -5.72 -1.37
C LEU A 44 9.84 -5.95 -2.86
N MET A 45 10.92 -6.35 -3.51
CA MET A 45 10.86 -7.09 -4.76
C MET A 45 10.79 -8.58 -4.40
N ALA A 46 9.63 -9.19 -4.65
CA ALA A 46 9.37 -10.60 -4.40
C ALA A 46 9.51 -11.40 -5.70
N TRP A 47 10.34 -12.43 -5.66
CA TRP A 47 10.67 -13.25 -6.83
C TRP A 47 10.12 -14.67 -6.67
N ALA A 48 9.26 -15.06 -7.60
CA ALA A 48 8.89 -16.46 -7.80
C ALA A 48 9.99 -17.13 -8.63
N PRO A 49 10.73 -18.13 -8.08
CA PRO A 49 11.83 -18.78 -8.78
C PRO A 49 11.45 -19.28 -10.17
N GLY A 50 12.24 -18.88 -11.17
CA GLY A 50 12.02 -19.29 -12.57
C GLY A 50 10.91 -18.58 -13.32
N VAL A 51 10.17 -17.65 -12.68
CA VAL A 51 9.05 -16.95 -13.31
C VAL A 51 9.31 -15.45 -13.41
N ASP A 52 9.12 -14.67 -12.32
CA ASP A 52 9.23 -13.21 -12.36
C ASP A 52 9.48 -12.62 -10.96
N GLU A 53 9.87 -11.35 -10.93
CA GLU A 53 10.07 -10.56 -9.72
C GLU A 53 9.16 -9.34 -9.74
N VAL A 54 8.33 -9.18 -8.71
CA VAL A 54 7.32 -8.12 -8.64
C VAL A 54 7.44 -7.27 -7.37
N PRO A 55 7.15 -5.96 -7.42
CA PRO A 55 7.14 -5.09 -6.26
C PRO A 55 5.87 -5.32 -5.43
N LEU A 56 6.04 -5.57 -4.14
CA LEU A 56 4.94 -5.81 -3.20
C LEU A 56 5.17 -5.04 -1.91
N SER A 57 4.19 -4.24 -1.50
CA SER A 57 4.22 -3.55 -0.21
C SER A 57 4.19 -4.56 0.93
N LEU A 58 4.95 -4.28 1.99
CA LEU A 58 4.87 -5.05 3.21
C LEU A 58 3.51 -4.81 3.89
N SER A 59 2.78 -5.88 4.15
CA SER A 59 1.47 -5.87 4.83
C SER A 59 1.55 -6.27 6.31
N THR A 60 2.67 -6.89 6.71
CA THR A 60 3.00 -7.19 8.11
C THR A 60 4.46 -6.84 8.37
N LEU A 61 4.69 -6.18 9.50
CA LEU A 61 6.01 -5.82 10.02
C LEU A 61 6.06 -6.24 11.48
N ASP A 62 6.68 -7.38 11.76
CA ASP A 62 6.86 -7.87 13.12
C ASP A 62 8.32 -7.67 13.57
N ARG A 63 8.48 -7.37 14.85
CA ARG A 63 9.79 -7.21 15.50
C ARG A 63 10.57 -8.53 15.56
N ASP A 64 9.88 -9.65 15.55
CA ASP A 64 10.49 -11.00 15.55
C ASP A 64 10.95 -11.43 14.15
N GLY A 65 10.73 -10.56 13.12
CA GLY A 65 11.17 -10.78 11.75
C GLY A 65 10.14 -11.47 10.87
N LEU A 66 8.96 -11.81 11.39
CA LEU A 66 7.84 -12.24 10.56
C LEU A 66 7.37 -11.06 9.72
N SER A 67 7.33 -11.26 8.42
CA SER A 67 6.92 -10.26 7.44
C SER A 67 5.92 -10.89 6.49
N ALA A 68 5.06 -10.06 5.90
CA ALA A 68 4.13 -10.53 4.89
C ALA A 68 4.00 -9.56 3.74
N VAL A 69 3.65 -10.10 2.58
CA VAL A 69 3.26 -9.34 1.39
C VAL A 69 1.91 -9.84 0.89
N THR A 70 1.07 -8.92 0.42
CA THR A 70 -0.26 -9.27 -0.09
C THR A 70 -0.29 -9.06 -1.59
N ILE A 71 -0.77 -10.09 -2.30
CA ILE A 71 -0.61 -10.25 -3.74
C ILE A 71 -1.98 -10.45 -4.36
N LYS A 72 -2.30 -9.67 -5.39
CA LYS A 72 -3.44 -9.95 -6.27
C LYS A 72 -2.93 -10.66 -7.53
N ALA A 73 -3.50 -11.81 -7.84
CA ALA A 73 -3.22 -12.56 -9.05
C ALA A 73 -3.70 -11.77 -10.28
N VAL A 74 -2.75 -11.24 -11.05
CA VAL A 74 -3.02 -10.40 -12.24
C VAL A 74 -2.11 -10.74 -13.42
N GLY A 75 -1.25 -11.73 -13.28
CA GLY A 75 -0.34 -12.17 -14.32
C GLY A 75 0.66 -13.21 -13.83
N PRO A 76 1.51 -13.76 -14.72
CA PRO A 76 2.31 -14.97 -14.44
C PRO A 76 3.14 -14.90 -13.14
N GLY A 77 3.80 -13.77 -12.85
CA GLY A 77 4.60 -13.61 -11.63
C GLY A 77 3.76 -13.63 -10.36
N THR A 78 2.65 -12.88 -10.36
CA THR A 78 1.71 -12.84 -9.22
C THR A 78 0.94 -14.14 -9.06
N ASP A 79 0.60 -14.82 -10.17
CA ASP A 79 -0.06 -16.13 -10.14
C ASP A 79 0.86 -17.18 -9.49
N ALA A 80 2.15 -17.18 -9.87
CA ALA A 80 3.15 -18.08 -9.31
C ALA A 80 3.35 -17.83 -7.80
N LEU A 81 3.42 -16.56 -7.38
CA LEU A 81 3.51 -16.21 -5.96
C LEU A 81 2.27 -16.65 -5.18
N CYS A 82 1.06 -16.41 -5.70
CA CYS A 82 -0.19 -16.85 -5.06
C CYS A 82 -0.31 -18.38 -4.93
N ALA A 83 0.36 -19.15 -5.81
CA ALA A 83 0.35 -20.61 -5.79
C ALA A 83 1.37 -21.23 -4.81
N MET A 84 2.30 -20.44 -4.24
CA MET A 84 3.32 -20.93 -3.30
C MET A 84 2.70 -21.55 -2.07
N GLN A 85 3.38 -22.59 -1.56
CA GLN A 85 2.97 -23.29 -0.34
C GLN A 85 3.98 -23.06 0.79
N PRO A 86 3.59 -23.27 2.05
CA PRO A 86 4.56 -23.30 3.14
C PRO A 86 5.73 -24.25 2.86
N GLY A 87 6.95 -23.74 3.02
CA GLY A 87 8.20 -24.43 2.69
C GLY A 87 8.79 -24.11 1.33
N ASP A 88 8.04 -23.47 0.44
CA ASP A 88 8.58 -23.03 -0.87
C ASP A 88 9.59 -21.89 -0.71
N ASP A 89 10.58 -21.85 -1.59
CA ASP A 89 11.59 -20.80 -1.62
C ASP A 89 11.06 -19.53 -2.30
N LEU A 90 11.05 -18.42 -1.57
CA LEU A 90 10.71 -17.09 -2.03
C LEU A 90 11.98 -16.22 -2.09
N GLY A 91 12.26 -15.62 -3.24
CA GLY A 91 13.33 -14.64 -3.34
C GLY A 91 12.86 -13.25 -2.93
N VAL A 92 13.63 -12.54 -2.09
CA VAL A 92 13.29 -11.19 -1.67
C VAL A 92 14.49 -10.25 -1.77
N ARG A 93 14.25 -9.01 -2.19
CA ARG A 93 15.18 -7.89 -2.14
C ARG A 93 14.51 -6.67 -1.51
N GLY A 94 15.29 -5.81 -0.88
CA GLY A 94 14.79 -4.66 -0.13
C GLY A 94 14.91 -4.86 1.39
N PRO A 95 14.16 -4.13 2.24
CA PRO A 95 13.06 -3.21 1.91
C PRO A 95 13.53 -1.94 1.18
N TYR A 96 12.68 -1.46 0.26
CA TYR A 96 12.93 -0.29 -0.58
C TYR A 96 11.94 0.83 -0.32
N GLY A 97 12.25 1.99 -0.90
CA GLY A 97 11.43 3.19 -0.83
C GLY A 97 11.54 3.92 0.50
N ASN A 98 10.89 5.07 0.56
CA ASN A 98 10.67 5.80 1.79
C ASN A 98 9.50 5.17 2.59
N TRP A 99 9.07 5.81 3.66
CA TRP A 99 8.05 5.34 4.57
C TRP A 99 7.12 6.47 4.99
N PHE A 100 5.97 6.13 5.52
CA PHE A 100 5.04 7.10 6.09
C PHE A 100 5.64 7.83 7.29
N THR A 101 5.48 9.15 7.32
CA THR A 101 5.74 9.95 8.51
C THR A 101 4.58 9.74 9.48
N LEU A 102 4.86 9.22 10.66
CA LEU A 102 3.84 8.96 11.68
C LEU A 102 3.56 10.25 12.45
N VAL A 103 2.43 10.88 12.17
CA VAL A 103 1.97 12.09 12.86
C VAL A 103 1.10 11.69 14.05
N PRO A 104 1.42 12.16 15.27
CA PRO A 104 0.57 11.91 16.43
C PRO A 104 -0.74 12.72 16.33
N GLY A 105 -1.77 12.30 17.08
CA GLY A 105 -3.06 12.99 17.12
C GLY A 105 -4.15 12.22 16.40
N ARG A 106 -5.10 12.92 15.80
CA ARG A 106 -6.23 12.32 15.09
C ARG A 106 -5.93 12.20 13.61
N VAL A 107 -6.00 11.00 13.09
CA VAL A 107 -5.62 10.71 11.70
C VAL A 107 -6.73 9.96 10.94
N ALA A 108 -6.85 10.24 9.64
CA ALA A 108 -7.68 9.46 8.74
C ALA A 108 -6.80 8.56 7.87
N ILE A 109 -7.18 7.29 7.76
CA ILE A 109 -6.54 6.32 6.86
C ILE A 109 -7.60 5.89 5.84
N VAL A 110 -7.31 6.08 4.55
CA VAL A 110 -8.24 5.82 3.46
C VAL A 110 -7.63 4.81 2.49
N GLY A 111 -8.20 3.61 2.43
CA GLY A 111 -7.65 2.53 1.62
C GLY A 111 -8.68 1.81 0.75
N GLY A 112 -8.23 1.27 -0.39
CA GLY A 112 -9.06 0.48 -1.29
C GLY A 112 -8.32 -0.70 -1.91
N GLY A 113 -8.98 -1.87 -1.95
CA GLY A 113 -8.43 -3.08 -2.52
C GLY A 113 -7.08 -3.47 -1.90
N THR A 114 -6.09 -3.84 -2.72
CA THR A 114 -4.73 -4.18 -2.26
C THR A 114 -3.97 -3.02 -1.62
N GLY A 115 -4.43 -1.77 -1.81
CA GLY A 115 -3.88 -0.60 -1.11
C GLY A 115 -4.09 -0.65 0.41
N LEU A 116 -4.96 -1.51 0.92
CA LEU A 116 -5.10 -1.76 2.36
C LEU A 116 -3.85 -2.44 2.96
N ALA A 117 -3.05 -3.16 2.15
CA ALA A 117 -1.87 -3.88 2.62
C ALA A 117 -0.82 -2.97 3.30
N PRO A 118 -0.29 -1.90 2.69
CA PRO A 118 0.67 -1.01 3.34
C PRO A 118 0.04 -0.15 4.46
N LEU A 119 -1.28 -0.01 4.48
CA LEU A 119 -1.98 0.79 5.48
C LEU A 119 -2.20 0.02 6.80
N LEU A 120 -2.17 -1.31 6.79
CA LEU A 120 -2.31 -2.11 8.01
C LEU A 120 -1.12 -1.90 8.98
N PRO A 121 0.15 -2.08 8.56
CA PRO A 121 1.29 -1.77 9.44
C PRO A 121 1.39 -0.28 9.81
N LEU A 122 0.91 0.63 8.96
CA LEU A 122 0.80 2.05 9.31
C LEU A 122 -0.19 2.25 10.46
N ALA A 123 -1.39 1.68 10.37
CA ALA A 123 -2.40 1.76 11.42
C ALA A 123 -1.88 1.20 12.74
N THR A 124 -1.20 0.03 12.71
CA THR A 124 -0.56 -0.57 13.88
C THR A 124 0.43 0.41 14.53
N ALA A 125 1.33 0.99 13.74
CA ALA A 125 2.34 1.92 14.23
C ALA A 125 1.75 3.23 14.80
N LEU A 126 0.63 3.70 14.26
CA LEU A 126 -0.09 4.89 14.76
C LEU A 126 -0.83 4.59 16.06
N VAL A 127 -1.49 3.43 16.16
CA VAL A 127 -2.15 2.96 17.39
C VAL A 127 -1.15 2.80 18.52
N ASP A 128 0.02 2.18 18.26
CA ASP A 128 1.11 2.01 19.23
C ASP A 128 1.64 3.36 19.75
N ARG A 129 1.52 4.42 18.95
CA ARG A 129 1.88 5.80 19.34
C ARG A 129 0.77 6.59 20.01
N GLY A 130 -0.40 5.97 20.20
CA GLY A 130 -1.53 6.59 20.86
C GLY A 130 -2.39 7.50 19.99
N SER A 131 -2.24 7.45 18.66
CA SER A 131 -3.07 8.22 17.73
C SER A 131 -4.51 7.72 17.72
N ASP A 132 -5.47 8.64 17.50
CA ASP A 132 -6.88 8.33 17.23
C ASP A 132 -7.05 8.09 15.73
N VAL A 133 -7.41 6.88 15.36
CA VAL A 133 -7.46 6.46 13.96
C VAL A 133 -8.90 6.34 13.47
N SER A 134 -9.24 7.08 12.40
CA SER A 134 -10.43 6.83 11.59
C SER A 134 -10.01 6.08 10.32
N PHE A 135 -10.35 4.80 10.21
CA PHE A 135 -9.94 3.92 9.12
C PHE A 135 -11.11 3.67 8.17
N ILE A 136 -10.96 4.11 6.92
CA ILE A 136 -11.92 3.86 5.84
C ILE A 136 -11.35 2.76 4.95
N ALA A 137 -11.99 1.58 4.99
CA ALA A 137 -11.68 0.44 4.13
C ALA A 137 -12.74 0.33 3.03
N SER A 138 -12.34 0.48 1.78
CA SER A 138 -13.24 0.52 0.63
C SER A 138 -12.95 -0.59 -0.37
N GLY A 139 -14.00 -1.05 -1.05
CA GLY A 139 -13.94 -2.00 -2.15
C GLY A 139 -15.10 -1.83 -3.13
N ALA A 140 -14.98 -2.37 -4.34
CA ALA A 140 -16.11 -2.44 -5.26
C ALA A 140 -17.19 -3.37 -4.68
N THR A 141 -16.76 -4.49 -4.12
CA THR A 141 -17.61 -5.52 -3.50
C THR A 141 -17.09 -5.86 -2.09
N LYS A 142 -17.85 -6.67 -1.36
CA LYS A 142 -17.44 -7.24 -0.07
C LYS A 142 -16.09 -7.97 -0.15
N ASP A 143 -15.82 -8.66 -1.24
CA ASP A 143 -14.59 -9.46 -1.40
C ASP A 143 -13.36 -8.60 -1.68
N ASP A 144 -13.54 -7.35 -2.14
CA ASP A 144 -12.45 -6.41 -2.34
C ASP A 144 -12.03 -5.66 -1.05
N VAL A 145 -12.82 -5.78 0.03
CA VAL A 145 -12.46 -5.21 1.35
C VAL A 145 -11.61 -6.24 2.11
N LEU A 146 -10.30 -6.12 1.95
CA LEU A 146 -9.32 -7.02 2.58
C LEU A 146 -9.13 -6.72 4.07
N PHE A 147 -8.56 -7.66 4.82
CA PHE A 147 -8.13 -7.50 6.22
C PHE A 147 -9.22 -7.04 7.21
N ARG A 148 -10.49 -7.27 6.93
CA ARG A 148 -11.61 -6.78 7.75
C ARG A 148 -11.46 -7.14 9.23
N THR A 149 -11.17 -8.41 9.52
CA THR A 149 -11.00 -8.88 10.90
C THR A 149 -9.78 -8.26 11.57
N ALA A 150 -8.65 -8.16 10.86
CA ALA A 150 -7.43 -7.56 11.38
C ALA A 150 -7.63 -6.07 11.72
N ILE A 151 -8.28 -5.31 10.83
CA ILE A 151 -8.59 -3.88 11.03
C ILE A 151 -9.54 -3.70 12.24
N GLN A 152 -10.60 -4.50 12.33
CA GLN A 152 -11.56 -4.43 13.44
C GLN A 152 -10.91 -4.80 14.77
N THR A 153 -10.05 -5.82 14.78
CA THR A 153 -9.32 -6.24 15.98
C THR A 153 -8.34 -5.16 16.44
N LEU A 154 -7.58 -4.57 15.51
CA LEU A 154 -6.62 -3.50 15.80
C LEU A 154 -7.31 -2.25 16.35
N LEU A 155 -8.43 -1.87 15.77
CA LEU A 155 -9.12 -0.60 16.04
C LEU A 155 -10.38 -0.79 16.90
N HIS A 156 -10.38 -1.75 17.84
CA HIS A 156 -11.54 -2.06 18.69
C HIS A 156 -11.80 -1.04 19.79
N ALA A 157 -10.81 -0.20 20.14
CA ALA A 157 -10.96 0.79 21.20
C ALA A 157 -11.90 1.95 20.77
N PRO A 158 -12.76 2.48 21.69
CA PRO A 158 -13.78 3.48 21.35
C PRO A 158 -13.28 4.78 20.72
N ARG A 159 -11.99 5.09 20.88
CA ARG A 159 -11.35 6.26 20.26
C ARG A 159 -11.10 6.10 18.76
N HIS A 160 -11.17 4.88 18.25
CA HIS A 160 -10.97 4.58 16.84
C HIS A 160 -12.30 4.39 16.12
N HIS A 161 -12.33 4.72 14.82
CA HIS A 161 -13.50 4.54 13.99
C HIS A 161 -13.14 3.72 12.77
N VAL A 162 -13.88 2.65 12.52
CA VAL A 162 -13.74 1.83 11.30
C VAL A 162 -14.98 2.00 10.45
N ILE A 163 -14.80 2.50 9.24
CA ILE A 163 -15.85 2.66 8.25
C ILE A 163 -15.53 1.75 7.07
N VAL A 164 -16.45 0.85 6.76
CA VAL A 164 -16.33 -0.01 5.57
C VAL A 164 -17.34 0.46 4.53
N THR A 165 -16.87 0.67 3.29
CA THR A 165 -17.73 1.03 2.18
C THR A 165 -17.61 0.03 1.03
N THR A 166 -18.73 -0.29 0.36
CA THR A 166 -18.74 -1.04 -0.89
C THR A 166 -19.62 -0.33 -1.92
N GLU A 167 -19.13 -0.24 -3.16
CA GLU A 167 -19.84 0.46 -4.24
C GLU A 167 -21.13 -0.27 -4.60
N ASP A 168 -21.12 -1.61 -4.59
CA ASP A 168 -22.26 -2.47 -4.86
C ASP A 168 -23.22 -2.65 -3.65
N ARG A 169 -22.91 -2.06 -2.49
CA ARG A 169 -23.66 -2.17 -1.24
C ARG A 169 -23.73 -3.57 -0.65
N SER A 170 -22.81 -4.46 -1.04
CA SER A 170 -22.79 -5.85 -0.56
C SER A 170 -22.31 -5.99 0.89
N TYR A 171 -21.61 -4.96 1.44
CA TYR A 171 -21.12 -4.97 2.81
C TYR A 171 -20.83 -3.56 3.33
N GLY A 172 -21.09 -3.33 4.63
CA GLY A 172 -20.86 -2.06 5.27
C GLY A 172 -21.82 -0.97 4.75
N ARG A 173 -21.30 0.24 4.59
CA ARG A 173 -22.03 1.37 4.01
C ARG A 173 -21.95 1.33 2.49
N GLY A 174 -23.06 1.58 1.80
CA GLY A 174 -23.03 1.78 0.34
C GLY A 174 -22.37 3.11 -0.04
N GLY A 175 -21.56 3.10 -1.10
CA GLY A 175 -20.84 4.27 -1.58
C GLY A 175 -19.33 4.06 -1.65
N THR A 176 -18.60 5.15 -1.82
CA THR A 176 -17.15 5.15 -2.01
C THR A 176 -16.39 5.55 -0.74
N ALA A 177 -15.07 5.34 -0.74
CA ALA A 177 -14.20 5.88 0.32
C ALA A 177 -14.27 7.40 0.42
N ILE A 178 -14.54 8.08 -0.71
CA ILE A 178 -14.62 9.53 -0.79
C ILE A 178 -15.87 10.04 -0.08
N ASP A 179 -17.01 9.37 -0.26
CA ASP A 179 -18.25 9.72 0.45
C ASP A 179 -18.07 9.60 1.96
N ALA A 180 -17.40 8.53 2.41
CA ALA A 180 -17.13 8.33 3.83
C ALA A 180 -16.15 9.36 4.40
N LEU A 181 -15.11 9.72 3.64
CA LEU A 181 -14.15 10.76 4.07
C LEU A 181 -14.82 12.14 4.09
N GLN A 182 -15.63 12.48 3.07
CA GLN A 182 -16.36 13.74 3.02
C GLN A 182 -17.26 13.90 4.26
N ASP A 183 -18.03 12.87 4.62
CA ASP A 183 -18.90 12.94 5.82
C ASP A 183 -18.11 13.14 7.11
N LEU A 184 -16.91 12.55 7.23
CA LEU A 184 -16.04 12.79 8.38
C LEU A 184 -15.54 14.24 8.40
N LEU A 185 -15.22 14.81 7.24
CA LEU A 185 -14.72 16.19 7.12
C LEU A 185 -15.81 17.24 7.25
N ASP A 186 -17.05 16.92 6.86
CA ASP A 186 -18.22 17.79 7.03
C ASP A 186 -18.71 17.82 8.50
N GLY A 187 -18.29 16.85 9.30
CA GLY A 187 -18.48 16.84 10.74
C GLY A 187 -17.54 17.80 11.48
N GLU A 188 -17.67 17.88 12.80
CA GLU A 188 -16.78 18.69 13.65
C GLU A 188 -15.40 18.04 13.89
N VAL A 189 -15.05 17.01 13.10
CA VAL A 189 -13.82 16.23 13.27
C VAL A 189 -12.69 16.87 12.45
N THR A 190 -11.65 17.32 13.14
CA THR A 190 -10.41 17.76 12.49
C THR A 190 -9.37 16.66 12.52
N PHE A 191 -8.58 16.53 11.45
CA PHE A 191 -7.50 15.57 11.36
C PHE A 191 -6.14 16.28 11.26
N ASP A 192 -5.14 15.71 11.91
CA ASP A 192 -3.76 16.18 11.84
C ASP A 192 -3.05 15.66 10.59
N MET A 193 -3.52 14.54 10.01
CA MET A 193 -2.97 13.94 8.80
C MET A 193 -3.99 12.98 8.16
N ILE A 194 -3.99 12.96 6.83
CA ILE A 194 -4.68 11.94 6.04
C ILE A 194 -3.61 11.03 5.40
N TYR A 195 -3.84 9.71 5.41
CA TYR A 195 -3.03 8.73 4.72
C TYR A 195 -3.88 7.97 3.71
N SER A 196 -3.37 7.73 2.51
CA SER A 196 -4.15 7.00 1.52
C SER A 196 -3.30 6.04 0.69
N CYS A 197 -3.90 4.89 0.33
CA CYS A 197 -3.36 3.94 -0.64
C CYS A 197 -4.49 3.16 -1.31
N GLY A 198 -4.37 2.95 -2.62
CA GLY A 198 -5.36 2.23 -3.41
C GLY A 198 -5.39 2.70 -4.87
N PRO A 199 -6.51 2.53 -5.57
CA PRO A 199 -6.65 3.00 -6.94
C PRO A 199 -6.31 4.48 -7.08
N GLU A 200 -5.46 4.82 -8.04
CA GLU A 200 -4.94 6.18 -8.18
C GLU A 200 -6.04 7.25 -8.37
N PRO A 201 -7.14 6.98 -9.11
CA PRO A 201 -8.27 7.92 -9.16
C PRO A 201 -8.94 8.15 -7.80
N MET A 202 -8.98 7.13 -6.92
CA MET A 202 -9.46 7.27 -5.55
C MET A 202 -8.52 8.20 -4.75
N MET A 203 -7.20 7.92 -4.79
CA MET A 203 -6.20 8.73 -4.09
C MET A 203 -6.20 10.18 -4.59
N ARG A 204 -6.45 10.42 -5.89
CA ARG A 204 -6.60 11.76 -6.44
C ARG A 204 -7.79 12.50 -5.83
N LYS A 205 -8.95 11.86 -5.72
CA LYS A 205 -10.13 12.46 -5.09
C LYS A 205 -9.89 12.72 -3.58
N VAL A 206 -9.15 11.83 -2.88
CA VAL A 206 -8.72 12.07 -1.48
C VAL A 206 -7.81 13.30 -1.40
N PHE A 207 -6.87 13.45 -2.33
CA PHE A 207 -6.00 14.63 -2.41
C PHE A 207 -6.79 15.92 -2.64
N ASP A 208 -7.73 15.92 -3.59
CA ASP A 208 -8.56 17.09 -3.87
C ASP A 208 -9.43 17.47 -2.66
N LEU A 209 -9.91 16.48 -1.87
CA LEU A 209 -10.60 16.72 -0.59
C LEU A 209 -9.66 17.33 0.45
N ALA A 210 -8.48 16.74 0.64
CA ALA A 210 -7.50 17.22 1.61
C ALA A 210 -7.10 18.67 1.32
N GLU A 211 -6.84 19.01 0.05
CA GLU A 211 -6.50 20.36 -0.38
C GLU A 211 -7.65 21.36 -0.07
N ARG A 212 -8.90 20.99 -0.33
CA ARG A 212 -10.05 21.87 -0.02
C ARG A 212 -10.20 22.17 1.47
N HIS A 213 -9.82 21.23 2.33
CA HIS A 213 -9.90 21.38 3.79
C HIS A 213 -8.58 21.85 4.43
N GLY A 214 -7.53 22.10 3.62
CA GLY A 214 -6.21 22.51 4.10
C GLY A 214 -5.51 21.46 4.97
N LEU A 215 -5.80 20.18 4.74
CA LEU A 215 -5.27 19.07 5.54
C LEU A 215 -4.04 18.45 4.86
N PRO A 216 -2.99 18.11 5.61
CA PRO A 216 -1.85 17.41 5.08
C PRO A 216 -2.21 15.96 4.70
N LEU A 217 -1.64 15.49 3.59
CA LEU A 217 -1.86 14.14 3.06
C LEU A 217 -0.54 13.47 2.73
N GLN A 218 -0.48 12.17 2.95
CA GLN A 218 0.52 11.28 2.37
C GLN A 218 -0.18 10.14 1.62
N VAL A 219 0.27 9.87 0.39
CA VAL A 219 -0.23 8.74 -0.41
C VAL A 219 0.88 7.72 -0.66
N CYS A 220 0.53 6.45 -0.66
CA CYS A 220 1.41 5.37 -1.10
C CYS A 220 1.11 5.08 -2.58
N MET A 221 2.04 5.48 -3.45
CA MET A 221 1.90 5.38 -4.90
C MET A 221 2.16 3.96 -5.40
N GLU A 222 1.37 3.54 -6.38
CA GLU A 222 1.61 2.32 -7.14
C GLU A 222 2.14 2.68 -8.53
N ARG A 223 3.28 2.11 -8.91
CA ARG A 223 3.90 2.26 -10.23
C ARG A 223 4.56 0.94 -10.66
N ILE A 224 4.82 0.83 -11.96
CA ILE A 224 5.61 -0.28 -12.49
C ILE A 224 7.05 -0.10 -12.03
N VAL A 225 7.52 -0.98 -11.16
CA VAL A 225 8.90 -0.96 -10.63
C VAL A 225 9.65 -2.19 -11.12
N HIS A 226 10.84 -1.97 -11.71
CA HIS A 226 11.72 -3.05 -12.14
C HIS A 226 13.03 -3.07 -11.37
N CYS A 227 13.82 -1.97 -11.43
CA CYS A 227 15.16 -1.98 -10.86
C CYS A 227 15.19 -1.76 -9.33
N SER A 228 14.24 -1.04 -8.77
CA SER A 228 14.19 -0.58 -7.35
C SER A 228 15.37 0.29 -6.90
N LEU A 229 16.25 0.69 -7.84
CA LEU A 229 17.50 1.41 -7.59
C LEU A 229 17.50 2.84 -8.16
N GLY A 230 16.38 3.29 -8.75
CA GLY A 230 16.27 4.62 -9.36
C GLY A 230 17.01 4.76 -10.71
N LEU A 231 17.29 3.64 -11.41
CA LEU A 231 18.09 3.65 -12.64
C LEU A 231 17.25 3.60 -13.92
N CYS A 232 16.25 2.69 -13.99
CA CYS A 232 15.57 2.36 -15.25
C CYS A 232 14.48 3.36 -15.67
N GLY A 233 13.98 4.22 -14.78
CA GLY A 233 12.95 5.20 -15.09
C GLY A 233 11.52 4.66 -15.25
N SER A 234 11.27 3.36 -15.13
CA SER A 234 9.91 2.77 -15.33
C SER A 234 8.87 3.28 -14.33
N CYS A 235 9.30 3.64 -13.11
CA CYS A 235 8.41 4.06 -12.03
C CYS A 235 8.25 5.58 -11.92
N VAL A 236 8.58 6.35 -12.96
CA VAL A 236 8.55 7.82 -12.91
C VAL A 236 7.12 8.36 -12.84
N ILE A 237 6.91 9.36 -12.00
CA ILE A 237 5.79 10.30 -12.02
C ILE A 237 6.36 11.71 -11.94
N GLY A 238 6.11 12.55 -12.96
CA GLY A 238 6.77 13.85 -13.09
C GLY A 238 8.29 13.70 -12.97
N ARG A 239 8.89 14.34 -11.97
CA ARG A 239 10.34 14.25 -11.67
C ARG A 239 10.71 13.15 -10.69
N PHE A 240 9.74 12.49 -10.04
CA PHE A 240 9.99 11.51 -9.00
C PHE A 240 10.12 10.10 -9.57
N ARG A 241 11.15 9.39 -9.16
CA ARG A 241 11.31 7.93 -9.35
C ARG A 241 10.75 7.24 -8.12
N VAL A 242 9.54 6.73 -8.20
CA VAL A 242 8.79 6.20 -7.05
C VAL A 242 9.59 5.18 -6.26
N CYS A 243 10.39 4.33 -6.91
CA CYS A 243 11.20 3.33 -6.22
C CYS A 243 12.33 3.91 -5.35
N LYS A 244 12.78 5.14 -5.61
CA LYS A 244 13.91 5.78 -4.90
C LYS A 244 13.50 7.04 -4.17
N ASP A 245 12.76 7.92 -4.86
CA ASP A 245 12.41 9.25 -4.33
C ASP A 245 11.16 9.16 -3.43
N GLY A 246 10.42 8.03 -3.49
CA GLY A 246 9.38 7.65 -2.54
C GLY A 246 8.16 6.98 -3.15
N LEU A 247 7.75 5.86 -2.56
CA LEU A 247 6.37 5.39 -2.71
C LEU A 247 5.43 6.37 -2.01
N ILE A 248 5.89 6.92 -0.88
CA ILE A 248 5.11 7.86 -0.11
C ILE A 248 5.37 9.26 -0.62
N LEU A 249 4.35 9.90 -1.18
CA LEU A 249 4.37 11.29 -1.63
C LEU A 249 3.48 12.14 -0.72
N SER A 250 3.99 13.31 -0.32
CA SER A 250 3.25 14.31 0.46
C SER A 250 2.37 15.18 -0.44
N SER A 251 1.45 15.97 0.16
CA SER A 251 0.66 16.99 -0.55
C SER A 251 1.52 17.90 -1.42
N ASP A 252 2.67 18.36 -0.91
CA ASP A 252 3.55 19.25 -1.67
C ASP A 252 4.10 18.58 -2.93
N GLN A 253 4.55 17.33 -2.81
CA GLN A 253 5.04 16.56 -3.94
C GLN A 253 3.93 16.22 -4.95
N LEU A 254 2.71 15.97 -4.46
CA LEU A 254 1.56 15.69 -5.31
C LEU A 254 1.12 16.92 -6.11
N ARG A 255 1.22 18.14 -5.54
CA ARG A 255 0.97 19.38 -6.28
C ARG A 255 1.91 19.55 -7.47
N GLU A 256 3.18 19.13 -7.34
CA GLU A 256 4.16 19.21 -8.42
C GLU A 256 3.86 18.26 -9.61
N VAL A 257 3.07 17.24 -9.39
CA VAL A 257 2.71 16.20 -10.38
C VAL A 257 1.19 16.09 -10.60
N ALA A 258 0.46 17.15 -10.27
CA ALA A 258 -1.01 17.14 -10.32
C ALA A 258 -1.58 16.94 -11.73
N ASP A 259 -0.80 17.24 -12.77
CA ASP A 259 -1.13 17.00 -14.18
C ASP A 259 -0.98 15.54 -14.62
N GLU A 260 -0.28 14.72 -13.83
CA GLU A 260 -0.11 13.29 -14.07
C GLU A 260 -0.85 12.42 -13.04
N PHE A 261 -0.77 12.79 -11.75
CA PHE A 261 -1.37 12.05 -10.65
C PHE A 261 -2.89 11.94 -10.77
N GLY A 262 -3.40 10.72 -10.88
CA GLY A 262 -4.82 10.43 -11.06
C GLY A 262 -5.36 10.74 -12.47
N VAL A 263 -4.51 11.20 -13.40
CA VAL A 263 -4.88 11.53 -14.78
C VAL A 263 -4.44 10.42 -15.74
N PHE A 264 -3.18 10.03 -15.68
CA PHE A 264 -2.67 8.93 -16.50
C PHE A 264 -1.50 8.21 -15.80
N ARG A 265 -1.22 7.00 -16.26
CA ARG A 265 0.00 6.27 -15.92
C ARG A 265 0.76 5.90 -17.18
N ARG A 266 2.07 5.67 -17.05
CA ARG A 266 2.90 5.18 -18.16
C ARG A 266 2.97 3.66 -18.11
N GLY A 267 2.77 3.02 -19.25
CA GLY A 267 3.02 1.59 -19.43
C GLY A 267 4.52 1.29 -19.62
N LEU A 268 4.87 0.01 -19.73
CA LEU A 268 6.24 -0.46 -19.97
C LEU A 268 6.90 0.14 -21.23
N ASN A 269 6.12 0.48 -22.23
CA ASN A 269 6.55 1.12 -23.48
C ASN A 269 6.59 2.65 -23.41
N GLY A 270 6.39 3.24 -22.24
CA GLY A 270 6.35 4.69 -22.00
C GLY A 270 5.05 5.38 -22.46
N ARG A 271 4.11 4.65 -23.08
CA ARG A 271 2.83 5.23 -23.51
C ARG A 271 1.96 5.59 -22.33
N LYS A 272 1.26 6.72 -22.44
CA LYS A 272 0.26 7.16 -21.46
C LYS A 272 -1.01 6.33 -21.58
N THR A 273 -1.50 5.83 -20.46
CA THR A 273 -2.82 5.23 -20.32
C THR A 273 -3.61 6.11 -19.36
N TYR A 274 -4.65 6.76 -19.87
CA TYR A 274 -5.48 7.66 -19.07
C TYR A 274 -6.42 6.84 -18.19
N PHE A 275 -6.65 7.31 -16.96
CA PHE A 275 -7.70 6.77 -16.13
C PHE A 275 -9.05 7.25 -16.65
N ASN A 276 -10.05 6.37 -16.61
CA ASN A 276 -11.42 6.80 -16.92
C ASN A 276 -11.88 7.75 -15.82
N THR A 277 -12.12 8.99 -16.18
CA THR A 277 -12.82 9.94 -15.31
C THR A 277 -14.30 9.59 -15.35
N CYS A 278 -14.77 8.83 -14.35
CA CYS A 278 -16.20 8.72 -14.05
C CYS A 278 -16.59 9.85 -13.11
#